data_5aaddf1ab254bdb0800328ec9183d1b9
#
_entry.id   5aaddf1ab254bdb0800328ec9183d1b9
#
_cell.length_a   1.000
_cell.length_b   1.000
_cell.length_c   1.000
_cell.angle_alpha   90.00
_cell.angle_beta   90.00
_cell.angle_gamma   90.00
#
_symmetry.space_group_name_H-M   'P 1'
#
loop_
_entity.id
_entity.type
_entity.pdbx_description
1 polymer ?
#
loop_
_entity_poly.entity_id
_entity_poly.type
_entity_poly.pdbx_seq_one_letter_code
_entity_poly.pdbx_strand_id
1 'polypeptide(L)'
;MAVKAIPTSSDIYLEINGRKVAVVQSYTAQTTKSSTAVEAFGESEPVAAIPGQYQHLVELTRIYATDEALADGIDFYGLEDFSLVICKPDRRVIYSGCQWSKIGETGNLGTSVLEKITLVAARRMETSL
;
A
#
# COMPACT_ATOMS: atom_id res chain seq x y z
N MET A 1 -26.75 -16.39 -17.13
CA MET A 1 -25.32 -16.05 -17.14
C MET A 1 -25.01 -15.04 -16.05
N ALA A 2 -24.08 -15.35 -15.17
CA ALA A 2 -23.68 -14.43 -14.13
C ALA A 2 -22.76 -13.34 -14.71
N VAL A 3 -23.07 -12.10 -14.43
CA VAL A 3 -22.23 -10.97 -14.77
C VAL A 3 -21.29 -10.72 -13.61
N LYS A 4 -19.97 -10.75 -13.84
CA LYS A 4 -19.00 -10.40 -12.82
C LYS A 4 -19.04 -8.90 -12.59
N ALA A 5 -19.21 -8.50 -11.33
CA ALA A 5 -19.08 -7.10 -10.96
C ALA A 5 -17.61 -6.67 -11.06
N ILE A 6 -17.38 -5.49 -11.60
CA ILE A 6 -16.05 -4.87 -11.60
C ILE A 6 -15.95 -4.08 -10.30
N PRO A 7 -15.01 -4.44 -9.39
CA PRO A 7 -14.87 -3.70 -8.15
C PRO A 7 -14.41 -2.26 -8.40
N THR A 8 -14.94 -1.35 -7.60
CA THR A 8 -14.55 0.05 -7.60
C THR A 8 -13.82 0.37 -6.30
N SER A 9 -13.30 1.58 -6.18
CA SER A 9 -12.64 2.01 -4.95
C SER A 9 -13.56 1.96 -3.72
N SER A 10 -14.88 2.01 -3.90
CA SER A 10 -15.83 1.89 -2.79
C SER A 10 -15.89 0.48 -2.21
N ASP A 11 -15.43 -0.52 -2.95
CA ASP A 11 -15.41 -1.92 -2.52
C ASP A 11 -14.10 -2.31 -1.85
N ILE A 12 -13.17 -1.37 -1.73
CA ILE A 12 -11.82 -1.61 -1.21
C ILE A 12 -11.61 -0.74 0.02
N TYR A 13 -11.03 -1.34 1.06
CA TYR A 13 -10.66 -0.60 2.25
C TYR A 13 -9.33 -1.12 2.80
N LEU A 14 -8.69 -0.32 3.65
CA LEU A 14 -7.40 -0.62 4.22
C LEU A 14 -7.52 -0.81 5.74
N GLU A 15 -6.72 -1.72 6.28
CA GLU A 15 -6.61 -1.96 7.72
C GLU A 15 -5.16 -1.84 8.16
N ILE A 16 -4.95 -1.23 9.32
CA ILE A 16 -3.66 -1.16 9.98
C ILE A 16 -3.78 -1.90 11.31
N ASN A 17 -3.00 -2.97 11.49
CA ASN A 17 -3.04 -3.81 12.68
C ASN A 17 -4.47 -4.26 13.06
N GLY A 18 -5.26 -4.60 12.04
CA GLY A 18 -6.65 -5.04 12.21
C GLY A 18 -7.67 -3.93 12.37
N ARG A 19 -7.26 -2.68 12.35
CA ARG A 19 -8.15 -1.52 12.48
C ARG A 19 -8.32 -0.84 11.12
N LYS A 20 -9.57 -0.61 10.72
CA LYS A 20 -9.88 0.04 9.45
C LYS A 20 -9.40 1.49 9.44
N VAL A 21 -8.68 1.87 8.39
CA VAL A 21 -8.26 3.26 8.18
C VAL A 21 -9.44 4.05 7.64
N ALA A 22 -9.79 5.14 8.33
CA ALA A 22 -10.95 5.95 7.96
C ALA A 22 -10.56 7.00 6.90
N VAL A 23 -11.54 7.32 6.07
CA VAL A 23 -11.53 8.43 5.11
C VAL A 23 -10.32 8.42 4.18
N VAL A 24 -9.94 7.23 3.72
CA VAL A 24 -8.88 7.07 2.71
C VAL A 24 -9.40 7.53 1.37
N GLN A 25 -8.70 8.48 0.76
CA GLN A 25 -9.06 8.98 -0.57
C GLN A 25 -8.38 8.22 -1.68
N SER A 26 -7.15 7.79 -1.47
CA SER A 26 -6.39 7.09 -2.48
C SER A 26 -5.30 6.24 -1.85
N TYR A 27 -4.90 5.20 -2.55
CA TYR A 27 -3.71 4.46 -2.21
C TYR A 27 -3.01 4.02 -3.49
N THR A 28 -1.71 3.81 -3.40
CA THR A 28 -0.90 3.25 -4.46
C THR A 28 0.00 2.19 -3.84
N ALA A 29 -0.03 0.99 -4.40
CA ALA A 29 0.83 -0.10 -3.96
C ALA A 29 1.72 -0.51 -5.10
N GLN A 30 3.01 -0.60 -4.83
CA GLN A 30 4.02 -0.90 -5.85
C GLN A 30 5.00 -1.93 -5.30
N THR A 31 5.26 -2.95 -6.08
CA THR A 31 6.29 -3.94 -5.77
C THR A 31 7.31 -3.92 -6.90
N THR A 32 8.56 -3.73 -6.53
CA THR A 32 9.68 -3.76 -7.48
C THR A 32 10.61 -4.91 -7.13
N LYS A 33 11.24 -5.44 -8.16
CA LYS A 33 12.20 -6.52 -8.03
C LYS A 33 13.46 -6.11 -8.78
N SER A 34 14.55 -6.05 -8.06
CA SER A 34 15.85 -5.79 -8.66
C SER A 34 16.33 -7.05 -9.38
N SER A 35 16.39 -7.00 -10.70
CA SER A 35 16.87 -8.13 -11.51
C SER A 35 18.02 -7.67 -12.39
N THR A 36 19.04 -8.51 -12.49
CA THR A 36 20.25 -8.19 -13.25
C THR A 36 20.41 -9.17 -14.41
N ALA A 37 20.58 -8.62 -15.60
CA ALA A 37 20.88 -9.44 -16.78
C ALA A 37 22.34 -9.90 -16.74
N VAL A 38 22.55 -11.16 -17.07
CA VAL A 38 23.91 -11.74 -17.20
C VAL A 38 24.27 -11.77 -18.67
N GLU A 39 25.33 -11.06 -19.01
CA GLU A 39 25.82 -10.97 -20.38
C GLU A 39 27.03 -11.87 -20.58
N ALA A 40 27.22 -12.35 -21.79
CA ALA A 40 28.37 -13.18 -22.17
C ALA A 40 29.02 -12.71 -23.46
N PHE A 41 30.29 -12.92 -23.60
CA PHE A 41 31.01 -12.60 -24.83
C PHE A 41 30.49 -13.39 -26.02
N GLY A 42 30.31 -12.72 -27.14
CA GLY A 42 29.82 -13.34 -28.35
C GLY A 42 28.31 -13.46 -28.46
N GLU A 43 27.58 -13.03 -27.44
CA GLU A 43 26.13 -13.05 -27.43
C GLU A 43 25.58 -11.62 -27.58
N SER A 44 24.57 -11.48 -28.44
CA SER A 44 23.90 -10.19 -28.63
C SER A 44 22.77 -9.95 -27.62
N GLU A 45 22.37 -10.99 -26.91
CA GLU A 45 21.32 -10.93 -25.89
C GLU A 45 21.84 -11.49 -24.56
N PRO A 46 21.28 -11.06 -23.41
CA PRO A 46 21.65 -11.66 -22.13
C PRO A 46 21.37 -13.15 -22.09
N VAL A 47 22.26 -13.93 -21.52
CA VAL A 47 22.11 -15.39 -21.41
C VAL A 47 21.26 -15.81 -20.23
N ALA A 48 21.08 -14.93 -19.22
CA ALA A 48 20.30 -15.21 -18.03
C ALA A 48 19.92 -13.89 -17.34
N ALA A 49 19.02 -13.99 -16.38
CA ALA A 49 18.72 -12.89 -15.46
C ALA A 49 18.81 -13.41 -14.03
N ILE A 50 19.48 -12.65 -13.15
CA ILE A 50 19.59 -12.97 -11.73
C ILE A 50 18.49 -12.21 -10.99
N PRO A 51 17.57 -12.91 -10.29
CA PRO A 51 16.55 -12.22 -9.50
C PRO A 51 17.16 -11.53 -8.29
N GLY A 52 16.78 -10.28 -8.08
CA GLY A 52 17.18 -9.49 -6.92
C GLY A 52 16.11 -9.49 -5.83
N GLN A 53 16.28 -8.60 -4.88
CA GLN A 53 15.34 -8.46 -3.77
C GLN A 53 14.08 -7.72 -4.18
N TYR A 54 12.98 -8.06 -3.53
CA TYR A 54 11.73 -7.32 -3.65
C TYR A 54 11.75 -6.08 -2.78
N GLN A 55 11.11 -5.03 -3.28
CA GLN A 55 10.79 -3.84 -2.49
C GLN A 55 9.30 -3.58 -2.61
N HIS A 56 8.64 -3.40 -1.47
CA HIS A 56 7.21 -3.12 -1.41
C HIS A 56 7.01 -1.70 -0.88
N LEU A 57 6.35 -0.89 -1.68
CA LEU A 57 6.06 0.50 -1.35
C LEU A 57 4.57 0.71 -1.41
N VAL A 58 4.01 1.30 -0.36
CA VAL A 58 2.60 1.66 -0.33
C VAL A 58 2.49 3.12 0.06
N GLU A 59 1.72 3.87 -0.71
CA GLU A 59 1.38 5.25 -0.39
C GLU A 59 -0.12 5.33 -0.18
N LEU A 60 -0.56 6.03 0.85
CA LEU A 60 -1.97 6.29 1.05
C LEU A 60 -2.19 7.74 1.41
N THR A 61 -3.35 8.25 1.02
CA THR A 61 -3.80 9.60 1.34
C THR A 61 -5.12 9.50 2.05
N ARG A 62 -5.22 10.10 3.22
CA ARG A 62 -6.46 10.17 3.98
C ARG A 62 -6.78 11.59 4.38
N ILE A 63 -8.06 11.85 4.63
CA ILE A 63 -8.51 13.14 5.16
C ILE A 63 -8.34 13.13 6.67
N TYR A 64 -7.73 14.19 7.21
CA TYR A 64 -7.69 14.40 8.65
C TYR A 64 -9.11 14.67 9.16
N ALA A 65 -9.54 13.93 10.15
CA ALA A 65 -10.88 14.05 10.73
C ALA A 65 -10.79 14.20 12.24
N THR A 66 -11.53 15.17 12.78
CA THR A 66 -11.62 15.40 14.22
C THR A 66 -12.89 14.80 14.84
N ASP A 67 -13.88 14.48 14.01
CA ASP A 67 -15.09 13.82 14.45
C ASP A 67 -14.81 12.37 14.81
N GLU A 68 -15.18 11.94 16.01
CA GLU A 68 -14.95 10.58 16.48
C GLU A 68 -15.58 9.52 15.57
N ALA A 69 -16.69 9.84 14.91
CA ALA A 69 -17.33 8.92 13.98
C ALA A 69 -16.50 8.69 12.71
N LEU A 70 -15.68 9.65 12.34
CA LEU A 70 -14.83 9.58 11.15
C LEU A 70 -13.37 9.30 11.47
N ALA A 71 -12.95 9.52 12.72
CA ALA A 71 -11.57 9.28 13.14
C ALA A 71 -11.37 7.79 13.44
N ASP A 72 -10.25 7.24 13.03
CA ASP A 72 -9.90 5.84 13.24
C ASP A 72 -9.00 5.60 14.46
N GLY A 73 -8.51 6.65 15.06
CA GLY A 73 -7.58 6.56 16.19
C GLY A 73 -6.18 6.07 15.81
N ILE A 74 -5.86 6.02 14.53
CA ILE A 74 -4.56 5.57 14.04
C ILE A 74 -3.64 6.78 13.91
N ASP A 75 -2.54 6.75 14.67
CA ASP A 75 -1.47 7.72 14.59
C ASP A 75 -0.27 7.08 13.90
N PHE A 76 -0.06 7.42 12.63
CA PHE A 76 1.02 6.83 11.85
C PHE A 76 2.40 7.17 12.38
N TYR A 77 2.58 8.34 13.01
CA TYR A 77 3.88 8.71 13.57
C TYR A 77 4.34 7.76 14.67
N GLY A 78 3.40 7.18 15.41
CA GLY A 78 3.70 6.25 16.49
C GLY A 78 3.79 4.79 16.05
N LEU A 79 3.59 4.48 14.78
CA LEU A 79 3.60 3.09 14.32
C LEU A 79 5.00 2.61 13.97
N GLU A 80 5.33 1.41 14.44
CA GLU A 80 6.56 0.71 14.12
C GLU A 80 6.24 -0.75 13.87
N ASP A 81 6.88 -1.36 12.88
CA ASP A 81 6.74 -2.78 12.56
C ASP A 81 5.25 -3.22 12.54
N PHE A 82 4.46 -2.52 11.76
CA PHE A 82 3.03 -2.74 11.70
C PHE A 82 2.64 -3.56 10.45
N SER A 83 1.38 -3.97 10.39
CA SER A 83 0.83 -4.63 9.22
C SER A 83 -0.21 -3.75 8.55
N LEU A 84 -0.21 -3.77 7.21
CA LEU A 84 -1.21 -3.11 6.38
C LEU A 84 -1.89 -4.16 5.53
N VAL A 85 -3.21 -4.16 5.54
CA VAL A 85 -4.00 -5.05 4.70
C VAL A 85 -4.86 -4.22 3.76
N ILE A 86 -4.76 -4.52 2.47
CA ILE A 86 -5.67 -3.98 1.47
C ILE A 86 -6.76 -5.02 1.25
N CYS A 87 -7.96 -4.70 1.71
CA CYS A 87 -9.11 -5.60 1.65
C CYS A 87 -9.88 -5.36 0.36
N LYS A 88 -9.85 -6.34 -0.52
CA LYS A 88 -10.56 -6.34 -1.80
C LYS A 88 -11.72 -7.32 -1.73
N PRO A 89 -12.72 -7.23 -2.63
CA PRO A 89 -13.87 -8.14 -2.60
C PRO A 89 -13.53 -9.61 -2.72
N ASP A 90 -12.46 -9.97 -3.45
CA ASP A 90 -12.07 -11.34 -3.73
C ASP A 90 -10.83 -11.81 -2.99
N ARG A 91 -10.06 -10.89 -2.40
CA ARG A 91 -8.78 -11.24 -1.76
C ARG A 91 -8.36 -10.18 -0.76
N ARG A 92 -7.41 -10.54 0.07
CA ARG A 92 -6.70 -9.61 0.95
C ARG A 92 -5.23 -9.61 0.57
N VAL A 93 -4.66 -8.43 0.45
CA VAL A 93 -3.22 -8.26 0.24
C VAL A 93 -2.63 -7.78 1.55
N ILE A 94 -1.74 -8.57 2.13
CA ILE A 94 -1.19 -8.33 3.46
C ILE A 94 0.26 -7.91 3.33
N TYR A 95 0.57 -6.72 3.83
CA TYR A 95 1.93 -6.20 3.94
C TYR A 95 2.35 -6.28 5.40
N SER A 96 3.44 -6.98 5.69
CA SER A 96 3.96 -7.14 7.04
C SER A 96 5.35 -6.55 7.17
N GLY A 97 5.75 -6.25 8.40
CA GLY A 97 7.01 -5.56 8.66
C GLY A 97 7.04 -4.18 8.06
N CYS A 98 5.93 -3.44 8.16
CA CYS A 98 5.82 -2.11 7.59
C CYS A 98 6.48 -1.07 8.48
N GLN A 99 7.17 -0.14 7.84
CA GLN A 99 7.70 1.07 8.48
C GLN A 99 7.32 2.25 7.60
N TRP A 100 6.90 3.35 8.21
CA TRP A 100 6.66 4.55 7.41
C TRP A 100 8.00 5.23 7.09
N SER A 101 8.12 5.73 5.89
CA SER A 101 9.31 6.44 5.43
C SER A 101 9.08 7.93 5.28
N LYS A 102 7.84 8.33 5.05
CA LYS A 102 7.49 9.74 4.87
C LYS A 102 6.04 9.96 5.24
N ILE A 103 5.79 11.01 6.00
CA ILE A 103 4.45 11.48 6.31
C ILE A 103 4.40 12.97 5.99
N GLY A 104 3.48 13.35 5.12
CA GLY A 104 3.25 14.75 4.75
C GLY A 104 1.83 15.15 5.03
N GLU A 105 1.62 16.42 5.30
CA GLU A 105 0.30 16.99 5.52
C GLU A 105 0.13 18.21 4.62
N THR A 106 -1.02 18.34 3.99
CA THR A 106 -1.35 19.47 3.13
C THR A 106 -2.70 20.02 3.52
N GLY A 107 -2.73 21.31 3.83
CA GLY A 107 -3.97 22.02 4.12
C GLY A 107 -4.07 23.27 3.27
N ASN A 108 -5.25 23.52 2.70
CA ASN A 108 -5.56 24.73 1.97
C ASN A 108 -6.82 25.36 2.55
N LEU A 109 -6.88 26.69 2.56
CA LEU A 109 -8.02 27.41 3.09
C LEU A 109 -9.31 26.98 2.36
N GLY A 110 -10.32 26.60 3.14
CA GLY A 110 -11.63 26.18 2.62
C GLY A 110 -11.70 24.76 2.10
N THR A 111 -10.63 23.96 2.23
CA THR A 111 -10.60 22.56 1.83
C THR A 111 -10.20 21.67 3.00
N SER A 112 -10.37 20.35 2.81
CA SER A 112 -9.97 19.36 3.80
C SER A 112 -8.45 19.29 3.92
N VAL A 113 -7.98 18.95 5.12
CA VAL A 113 -6.57 18.67 5.36
C VAL A 113 -6.28 17.23 5.00
N LEU A 114 -5.26 17.01 4.19
CA LEU A 114 -4.88 15.68 3.72
C LEU A 114 -3.58 15.23 4.37
N GLU A 115 -3.53 13.97 4.79
CA GLU A 115 -2.30 13.31 5.21
C GLU A 115 -1.89 12.30 4.13
N LYS A 116 -0.63 12.38 3.72
CA LYS A 116 -0.04 11.43 2.78
C LYS A 116 1.04 10.64 3.48
N ILE A 117 0.88 9.33 3.54
CA ILE A 117 1.78 8.43 4.23
C ILE A 117 2.44 7.50 3.21
N THR A 118 3.76 7.41 3.25
CA THR A 118 4.53 6.48 2.43
C THR A 118 5.13 5.42 3.33
N LEU A 119 4.84 4.16 3.04
CA LEU A 119 5.26 3.01 3.81
C LEU A 119 6.16 2.11 2.98
N VAL A 120 7.13 1.48 3.64
CA VAL A 120 7.88 0.37 3.07
C VAL A 120 7.54 -0.89 3.86
N ALA A 121 7.38 -2.00 3.17
CA ALA A 121 7.02 -3.27 3.78
C ALA A 121 8.09 -4.33 3.51
N ALA A 122 8.31 -5.20 4.50
CA ALA A 122 9.28 -6.28 4.36
C ALA A 122 8.71 -7.44 3.53
N ARG A 123 7.40 -7.71 3.64
CA ARG A 123 6.76 -8.86 3.00
C ARG A 123 5.39 -8.50 2.45
N ARG A 124 5.01 -9.19 1.40
CA ARG A 124 3.69 -9.09 0.80
C ARG A 124 3.12 -10.49 0.60
N MET A 125 1.89 -10.71 1.06
CA MET A 125 1.17 -11.97 0.89
C MET A 125 -0.23 -11.69 0.39
N GLU A 126 -0.81 -12.65 -0.33
CA GLU A 126 -2.21 -12.59 -0.74
C GLU A 126 -2.96 -13.79 -0.19
N THR A 127 -4.19 -13.56 0.27
CA THR A 127 -5.12 -14.62 0.64
C THR A 127 -6.43 -14.43 -0.12
N SER A 128 -6.97 -15.53 -0.65
CA SER A 128 -8.29 -15.53 -1.27
C SER A 128 -9.37 -15.57 -0.21
N LEU A 129 -10.48 -14.95 -0.50
CA LEU A 129 -11.66 -15.04 0.35
C LEU A 129 -12.59 -16.16 -0.12
#